data_9fbca96f0dea71b99d14a75bf7bb1cca
#
_entry.id   9fbca96f0dea71b99d14a75bf7bb1cca
#
_cell.length_a   1.000
_cell.length_b   1.000
_cell.length_c   1.000
_cell.angle_alpha   90.00
_cell.angle_beta   90.00
_cell.angle_gamma   90.00
#
_symmetry.space_group_name_H-M   'P 1'
#
loop_
_entity.id
_entity.type
_entity.pdbx_description
1 polymer ?
#
loop_
_entity_poly.entity_id
_entity_poly.type
_entity_poly.pdbx_seq_one_letter_code
_entity_poly.pdbx_strand_id
1 'polypeptide(L)'
;MSNKTPLELGKRERQIIETIERLREASVTEVRANLANPPSYSAVRTMLGLLVDKGWLKFRRDGKRYLYRSAVSRERSQRTALRRLLGTFFGNSPDDAVAALLDLSAADMTDEQWQRMTALIENARQENQNK
;
A
#
# COMPACT_ATOMS: atom_id res chain seq x y z
N MET A 1 20.40 6.20 4.42
CA MET A 1 19.78 5.29 3.64
C MET A 1 18.57 5.81 2.91
N SER A 2 18.42 5.48 1.73
CA SER A 2 17.45 6.13 0.88
C SER A 2 16.02 5.79 1.31
N ASN A 3 15.16 6.79 1.33
CA ASN A 3 13.74 6.63 1.52
C ASN A 3 13.12 6.32 0.16
N LYS A 4 13.22 5.07 -0.25
CA LYS A 4 12.64 4.69 -1.53
C LYS A 4 11.12 4.75 -1.47
N THR A 5 10.52 5.30 -2.50
CA THR A 5 9.08 5.35 -2.67
C THR A 5 8.64 4.20 -3.57
N PRO A 6 7.35 3.83 -3.58
CA PRO A 6 6.86 2.85 -4.55
C PRO A 6 7.15 3.20 -5.99
N LEU A 7 7.35 4.50 -6.30
CA LEU A 7 7.69 4.92 -7.66
C LEU A 7 9.10 4.47 -8.07
N GLU A 8 9.98 4.23 -7.10
CA GLU A 8 11.34 3.76 -7.36
C GLU A 8 11.43 2.27 -7.55
N LEU A 9 10.33 1.55 -7.33
CA LEU A 9 10.27 0.11 -7.45
C LEU A 9 9.86 -0.30 -8.87
N GLY A 10 10.37 -1.42 -9.32
CA GLY A 10 9.88 -2.04 -10.54
C GLY A 10 8.45 -2.54 -10.38
N LYS A 11 7.78 -2.78 -11.49
CA LYS A 11 6.40 -3.23 -11.51
C LYS A 11 6.20 -4.52 -10.70
N ARG A 12 7.09 -5.49 -10.89
CA ARG A 12 6.99 -6.78 -10.19
C ARG A 12 7.25 -6.62 -8.70
N GLU A 13 8.19 -5.78 -8.33
CA GLU A 13 8.48 -5.49 -6.93
C GLU A 13 7.27 -4.90 -6.22
N ARG A 14 6.58 -3.96 -6.88
CA ARG A 14 5.35 -3.36 -6.33
C ARG A 14 4.26 -4.40 -6.14
N GLN A 15 4.08 -5.30 -7.11
CA GLN A 15 3.10 -6.36 -7.02
C GLN A 15 3.36 -7.28 -5.82
N ILE A 16 4.62 -7.59 -5.57
CA ILE A 16 5.02 -8.42 -4.43
C ILE A 16 4.70 -7.73 -3.12
N ILE A 17 5.08 -6.45 -3.00
CA ILE A 17 4.82 -5.67 -1.78
C ILE A 17 3.31 -5.56 -1.53
N GLU A 18 2.52 -5.26 -2.56
CA GLU A 18 1.07 -5.16 -2.45
C GLU A 18 0.45 -6.48 -2.02
N THR A 19 0.96 -7.60 -2.53
CA THR A 19 0.50 -8.92 -2.14
C THR A 19 0.76 -9.18 -0.65
N ILE A 20 1.96 -8.86 -0.19
CA ILE A 20 2.33 -9.05 1.22
C ILE A 20 1.51 -8.13 2.13
N GLU A 21 1.29 -6.88 1.72
CA GLU A 21 0.43 -5.96 2.47
C GLU A 21 -0.98 -6.52 2.62
N ARG A 22 -1.54 -7.07 1.55
CA ARG A 22 -2.89 -7.64 1.58
C ARG A 22 -2.95 -8.87 2.47
N LEU A 23 -1.96 -9.75 2.40
CA LEU A 23 -1.90 -10.99 3.18
C LEU A 23 -1.37 -10.78 4.60
N ARG A 24 -0.77 -9.63 4.86
CA ARG A 24 -0.09 -9.24 6.11
C ARG A 24 1.26 -9.92 6.27
N GLU A 25 1.33 -11.21 6.07
CA GLU A 25 2.56 -11.99 6.15
C GLU A 25 2.43 -13.13 5.14
N ALA A 26 3.51 -13.48 4.45
CA ALA A 26 3.44 -14.50 3.43
C ALA A 26 4.79 -15.19 3.20
N SER A 27 4.73 -16.45 2.90
CA SER A 27 5.87 -17.24 2.45
C SER A 27 6.12 -16.99 0.96
N VAL A 28 7.27 -17.45 0.45
CA VAL A 28 7.59 -17.40 -0.98
C VAL A 28 6.47 -18.05 -1.80
N THR A 29 6.03 -19.23 -1.39
CA THR A 29 4.98 -19.97 -2.07
C THR A 29 3.67 -19.20 -2.11
N GLU A 30 3.30 -18.60 -0.99
CA GLU A 30 2.06 -17.81 -0.91
C GLU A 30 2.12 -16.55 -1.78
N VAL A 31 3.25 -15.86 -1.78
CA VAL A 31 3.43 -14.70 -2.65
C VAL A 31 3.29 -15.13 -4.11
N ARG A 32 4.00 -16.18 -4.49
CA ARG A 32 3.99 -16.68 -5.85
C ARG A 32 2.59 -17.08 -6.31
N ALA A 33 1.83 -17.72 -5.43
CA ALA A 33 0.47 -18.16 -5.73
C ALA A 33 -0.50 -16.99 -5.99
N ASN A 34 -0.16 -15.80 -5.51
CA ASN A 34 -0.98 -14.60 -5.67
C ASN A 34 -0.52 -13.67 -6.77
N LEU A 35 0.48 -14.07 -7.56
CA LEU A 35 0.96 -13.27 -8.68
C LEU A 35 0.41 -13.84 -9.99
N ALA A 36 0.03 -12.93 -10.91
CA ALA A 36 -0.33 -13.32 -12.27
C ALA A 36 0.97 -13.63 -13.01
N ASN A 37 0.97 -14.74 -13.75
CA ASN A 37 2.16 -15.20 -14.50
C ASN A 37 3.41 -15.17 -13.60
N PRO A 38 3.40 -15.92 -12.50
CA PRO A 38 4.46 -15.79 -11.51
C PRO A 38 5.81 -16.23 -12.06
N PRO A 39 6.89 -15.52 -11.66
CA PRO A 39 8.25 -16.01 -11.89
C PRO A 39 8.47 -17.34 -11.18
N SER A 40 9.62 -17.95 -11.42
CA SER A 40 9.99 -19.18 -10.70
C SER A 40 10.09 -18.92 -9.19
N TYR A 41 10.02 -20.01 -8.44
CA TYR A 41 10.22 -19.93 -6.97
C TYR A 41 11.54 -19.22 -6.64
N SER A 42 12.62 -19.62 -7.31
CA SER A 42 13.93 -19.01 -7.07
C SER A 42 13.95 -17.52 -7.37
N ALA A 43 13.28 -17.12 -8.46
CA ALA A 43 13.22 -15.70 -8.82
C ALA A 43 12.45 -14.89 -7.77
N VAL A 44 11.31 -15.40 -7.31
CA VAL A 44 10.52 -14.73 -6.28
C VAL A 44 11.32 -14.63 -4.98
N ARG A 45 11.99 -15.72 -4.60
CA ARG A 45 12.83 -15.73 -3.40
C ARG A 45 13.92 -14.67 -3.49
N THR A 46 14.58 -14.56 -4.63
CA THR A 46 15.62 -13.56 -4.85
C THR A 46 15.05 -12.15 -4.75
N MET A 47 13.90 -11.90 -5.37
CA MET A 47 13.24 -10.60 -5.30
C MET A 47 12.88 -10.22 -3.86
N LEU A 48 12.36 -11.17 -3.09
CA LEU A 48 12.03 -10.94 -1.69
C LEU A 48 13.27 -10.57 -0.89
N GLY A 49 14.39 -11.28 -1.12
CA GLY A 49 15.65 -10.97 -0.46
C GLY A 49 16.15 -9.57 -0.77
N LEU A 50 16.05 -9.15 -2.03
CA LEU A 50 16.42 -7.80 -2.44
C LEU A 50 15.55 -6.74 -1.77
N LEU A 51 14.24 -7.01 -1.64
CA LEU A 51 13.32 -6.08 -0.97
C LEU A 51 13.62 -5.98 0.53
N VAL A 52 14.07 -7.07 1.16
CA VAL A 52 14.55 -7.03 2.54
C VAL A 52 15.78 -6.14 2.63
N ASP A 53 16.75 -6.34 1.72
CA ASP A 53 17.99 -5.56 1.70
C ASP A 53 17.72 -4.07 1.47
N LYS A 54 16.71 -3.75 0.69
CA LYS A 54 16.32 -2.35 0.42
C LYS A 54 15.50 -1.73 1.55
N GLY A 55 15.11 -2.53 2.54
CA GLY A 55 14.36 -2.02 3.70
C GLY A 55 12.85 -1.97 3.52
N TRP A 56 12.31 -2.56 2.45
CA TRP A 56 10.87 -2.60 2.22
C TRP A 56 10.19 -3.73 2.98
N LEU A 57 10.88 -4.84 3.16
CA LEU A 57 10.35 -6.03 3.82
C LEU A 57 11.24 -6.46 4.96
N LYS A 58 10.67 -7.20 5.87
CA LYS A 58 11.41 -7.95 6.91
C LYS A 58 10.83 -9.36 6.95
N PHE A 59 11.55 -10.26 7.57
CA PHE A 59 11.14 -11.65 7.61
C PHE A 59 11.40 -12.26 8.97
N ARG A 60 10.73 -13.38 9.22
CA ARG A 60 10.98 -14.25 10.37
C ARG A 60 10.94 -15.70 9.92
N ARG A 61 11.57 -16.56 10.69
CA ARG A 61 11.50 -18.00 10.42
C ARG A 61 10.25 -18.58 11.07
N ASP A 62 9.64 -19.50 10.33
CA ASP A 62 8.51 -20.29 10.81
C ASP A 62 8.79 -21.73 10.38
N GLY A 63 9.45 -22.50 11.27
CA GLY A 63 9.93 -23.82 10.90
C GLY A 63 11.05 -23.72 9.87
N LYS A 64 10.86 -24.36 8.72
CA LYS A 64 11.85 -24.38 7.64
C LYS A 64 11.63 -23.28 6.60
N ARG A 65 10.57 -22.51 6.75
CA ARG A 65 10.25 -21.45 5.78
C ARG A 65 10.44 -20.07 6.40
N TYR A 66 10.55 -19.08 5.52
CA TYR A 66 10.55 -17.67 5.91
C TYR A 66 9.20 -17.07 5.60
N LEU A 67 8.73 -16.23 6.51
CA LEU A 67 7.52 -15.42 6.31
C LEU A 67 7.93 -13.96 6.22
N TYR A 68 7.50 -13.31 5.15
CA TYR A 68 7.85 -11.92 4.84
C TYR A 68 6.70 -11.01 5.17
N ARG A 69 7.01 -9.82 5.68
CA ARG A 69 6.02 -8.79 5.97
C ARG A 69 6.61 -7.42 5.69
N SER A 70 5.74 -6.43 5.61
CA SER A 70 6.18 -5.07 5.36
C SER A 70 7.04 -4.55 6.51
N ALA A 71 8.15 -3.91 6.17
CA ALA A 71 9.00 -3.24 7.15
C ALA A 71 8.54 -1.81 7.40
N VAL A 72 7.67 -1.27 6.53
CA VAL A 72 7.08 0.06 6.72
C VAL A 72 5.69 -0.08 7.31
N SER A 73 5.26 0.93 8.05
CA SER A 73 3.93 0.88 8.65
C SER A 73 2.86 0.90 7.57
N ARG A 74 1.71 0.30 7.88
CA ARG A 74 0.57 0.30 6.97
C ARG A 74 0.14 1.72 6.62
N GLU A 75 0.12 2.60 7.61
CA GLU A 75 -0.24 4.01 7.40
C GLU A 75 0.70 4.69 6.42
N ARG A 76 2.00 4.42 6.55
CA ARG A 76 2.99 5.00 5.66
C ARG A 76 2.81 4.49 4.22
N SER A 77 2.55 3.19 4.07
CA SER A 77 2.29 2.59 2.75
C SER A 77 1.04 3.19 2.12
N GLN A 78 -0.03 3.36 2.90
CA GLN A 78 -1.26 3.98 2.43
C GLN A 78 -1.03 5.42 1.97
N ARG A 79 -0.29 6.18 2.76
CA ARG A 79 0.00 7.59 2.45
C ARG A 79 0.79 7.71 1.16
N THR A 80 1.79 6.86 0.99
CA THR A 80 2.61 6.85 -0.23
C THR A 80 1.77 6.48 -1.46
N ALA A 81 0.91 5.47 -1.32
CA ALA A 81 0.01 5.05 -2.40
C ALA A 81 -0.95 6.17 -2.79
N LEU A 82 -1.50 6.88 -1.81
CA LEU A 82 -2.40 8.00 -2.07
C LEU A 82 -1.72 9.14 -2.80
N ARG A 83 -0.48 9.50 -2.39
CA ARG A 83 0.28 10.54 -3.09
C ARG A 83 0.50 10.18 -4.54
N ARG A 84 0.84 8.94 -4.81
CA ARG A 84 1.06 8.46 -6.17
C ARG A 84 -0.21 8.53 -6.98
N LEU A 85 -1.32 8.08 -6.40
CA LEU A 85 -2.64 8.11 -7.05
C LEU A 85 -3.04 9.53 -7.42
N LEU A 86 -2.90 10.46 -6.46
CA LEU A 86 -3.23 11.86 -6.68
C LEU A 86 -2.40 12.47 -7.82
N GLY A 87 -1.09 12.21 -7.81
CA GLY A 87 -0.22 12.76 -8.85
C GLY A 87 -0.45 12.16 -10.21
N THR A 88 -0.66 10.84 -10.28
CA THR A 88 -0.78 10.13 -11.55
C THR A 88 -2.13 10.36 -12.24
N PHE A 89 -3.23 10.33 -11.48
CA PHE A 89 -4.57 10.30 -12.07
C PHE A 89 -5.42 11.53 -11.78
N PHE A 90 -5.07 12.34 -10.79
CA PHE A 90 -5.93 13.44 -10.35
C PHE A 90 -5.24 14.80 -10.36
N GLY A 91 -4.08 14.90 -11.01
CA GLY A 91 -3.37 16.17 -11.10
C GLY A 91 -3.09 16.82 -9.75
N ASN A 92 -2.87 16.01 -8.71
CA ASN A 92 -2.67 16.45 -7.34
C ASN A 92 -3.88 17.22 -6.76
N SER A 93 -5.08 16.96 -7.27
CA SER A 93 -6.30 17.60 -6.78
C SER A 93 -7.04 16.65 -5.83
N PRO A 94 -7.02 16.93 -4.51
CA PRO A 94 -7.72 16.06 -3.56
C PRO A 94 -9.24 16.09 -3.73
N ASP A 95 -9.79 17.21 -4.11
CA ASP A 95 -11.24 17.32 -4.31
C ASP A 95 -11.70 16.49 -5.50
N ASP A 96 -10.92 16.44 -6.59
CA ASP A 96 -11.23 15.57 -7.72
C ASP A 96 -11.18 14.09 -7.31
N ALA A 97 -10.21 13.73 -6.49
CA ALA A 97 -10.09 12.36 -5.99
C ALA A 97 -11.28 11.98 -5.09
N VAL A 98 -11.71 12.92 -4.25
CA VAL A 98 -12.87 12.70 -3.37
C VAL A 98 -14.15 12.57 -4.22
N ALA A 99 -14.31 13.40 -5.25
CA ALA A 99 -15.46 13.30 -6.14
C ALA A 99 -15.54 11.92 -6.81
N ALA A 100 -14.40 11.43 -7.30
CA ALA A 100 -14.34 10.10 -7.91
C ALA A 100 -14.64 8.99 -6.89
N LEU A 101 -14.12 9.14 -5.68
CA LEU A 101 -14.36 8.17 -4.61
C LEU A 101 -15.85 8.11 -4.23
N LEU A 102 -16.51 9.25 -4.15
CA LEU A 102 -17.94 9.31 -3.86
C LEU A 102 -18.77 8.69 -4.99
N ASP A 103 -18.38 8.94 -6.23
CA ASP A 103 -19.04 8.33 -7.38
C ASP A 103 -19.02 6.80 -7.30
N LEU A 104 -17.90 6.24 -6.88
CA LEU A 104 -17.75 4.79 -6.78
C LEU A 104 -18.44 4.19 -5.57
N SER A 105 -18.55 4.94 -4.48
CA SER A 105 -18.83 4.38 -3.16
C SER A 105 -20.11 4.88 -2.49
N ALA A 106 -20.68 6.00 -2.95
CA ALA A 106 -21.77 6.66 -2.24
C ALA A 106 -22.97 5.74 -1.97
N ALA A 107 -23.32 4.88 -2.93
CA ALA A 107 -24.46 3.99 -2.79
C ALA A 107 -24.30 2.94 -1.68
N ASP A 108 -23.06 2.61 -1.36
CA ASP A 108 -22.74 1.56 -0.39
C ASP A 108 -22.30 2.11 0.96
N MET A 109 -22.26 3.43 1.12
CA MET A 109 -21.81 4.03 2.36
C MET A 109 -22.90 4.04 3.42
N THR A 110 -22.51 3.68 4.64
CA THR A 110 -23.41 3.73 5.80
C THR A 110 -23.54 5.17 6.31
N ASP A 111 -24.58 5.43 7.09
CA ASP A 111 -24.75 6.73 7.75
C ASP A 111 -23.57 7.05 8.64
N GLU A 112 -23.03 6.05 9.32
CA GLU A 112 -21.85 6.22 10.17
C GLU A 112 -20.63 6.68 9.37
N GLN A 113 -20.44 6.10 8.19
CA GLN A 113 -19.35 6.49 7.30
C GLN A 113 -19.52 7.93 6.80
N TRP A 114 -20.74 8.32 6.43
CA TRP A 114 -21.03 9.70 6.03
C TRP A 114 -20.73 10.68 7.16
N GLN A 115 -21.15 10.37 8.37
CA GLN A 115 -20.91 11.23 9.53
C GLN A 115 -19.41 11.35 9.82
N ARG A 116 -18.70 10.23 9.72
CA ARG A 116 -17.25 10.24 9.96
C ARG A 116 -16.53 11.08 8.91
N MET A 117 -16.91 10.94 7.64
CA MET A 117 -16.29 11.73 6.57
C MET A 117 -16.49 13.22 6.77
N THR A 118 -17.70 13.62 7.11
CA THR A 118 -18.03 15.01 7.38
C THR A 118 -17.18 15.55 8.55
N ALA A 119 -17.06 14.77 9.62
CA ALA A 119 -16.25 15.16 10.77
C ALA A 119 -14.76 15.26 10.42
N LEU A 120 -14.25 14.33 9.62
CA LEU A 120 -12.85 14.35 9.19
C LEU A 120 -12.53 15.61 8.38
N ILE A 121 -13.42 15.97 7.47
CA ILE A 121 -13.24 17.17 6.65
C ILE A 121 -13.26 18.43 7.51
N GLU A 122 -14.24 18.54 8.38
CA GLU A 122 -14.38 19.73 9.23
C GLU A 122 -13.21 19.88 10.20
N ASN A 123 -12.79 18.78 10.82
CA ASN A 123 -11.64 18.81 11.73
C ASN A 123 -10.36 19.21 11.01
N ALA A 124 -10.14 18.70 9.79
CA ALA A 124 -8.97 19.07 9.00
C ALA A 124 -8.97 20.55 8.65
N ARG A 125 -10.13 21.12 8.31
CA ARG A 125 -10.26 22.54 8.02
C ARG A 125 -9.92 23.40 9.24
N GLN A 126 -10.44 23.02 10.41
CA GLN A 126 -10.19 23.76 11.64
C GLN A 126 -8.72 23.72 12.04
N GLU A 127 -8.09 22.55 11.95
CA GLU A 127 -6.67 22.41 12.25
C GLU A 127 -5.82 23.29 11.33
N ASN A 128 -6.15 23.33 10.05
CA ASN A 128 -5.41 24.13 9.09
C ASN A 128 -5.58 25.63 9.34
N GLN A 129 -6.77 26.06 9.78
CA GLN A 129 -7.03 27.46 10.08
C GLN A 129 -6.35 27.93 11.36
N ASN A 130 -6.02 27.01 12.26
CA ASN A 130 -5.36 27.33 13.53
C ASN A 130 -3.84 27.35 13.45
N LYS A 131 -3.27 27.17 12.28
CA LYS A 131 -1.81 27.20 12.08
C LYS A 131 -1.32 28.56 11.63
#